data_8e7087b873b19a2097d4d9d39d440a97
#
_entry.id   8e7087b873b19a2097d4d9d39d440a97
#
_cell.length_a   1.000
_cell.length_b   1.000
_cell.length_c   1.000
_cell.angle_alpha   90.00
_cell.angle_beta   90.00
_cell.angle_gamma   90.00
#
_symmetry.space_group_name_H-M   'P 1'
#
loop_
_entity.id
_entity.type
_entity.pdbx_description
1 polymer ?
#
loop_
_entity_poly.entity_id
_entity_poly.type
_entity_poly.pdbx_seq_one_letter_code
_entity_poly.pdbx_strand_id
1 'polypeptide(L)'
;MPEQTRSYVAIDLKSFYASVECKERNLDPLTTNLIVADPERTTKTICLAVSPALKAYGIPGRARLFEVVRKVKEINDERKRKNGGHEFTGQSCDTGELKADRSFALDYITAVPRMALYMKYSTRIYDIYLKYVAPEDIHVYSIDEVFMDVTDYLHTYRLTPEELAGKIMREIYEQTGITATAGIGTNLYLAKIAMDIMAKHSEPDENDFRFASLDEMSYRRSLWNHRPLTDFWRVGRGYAKKLEQCGLYTMGDIARCSVGKENEFYNEELLYKMFGVNAELLIDHAWGWEPCTIADVKAYQPEHNSVGAGQVLHCPYDAQKAKIVVKEMLDLLTLDLVEKHLVTDQIVLTVGYDIENLRSGKGYTGEVTVDRYGRKIPKHAHGTANLREYTASARMITDAVMELYDRIVNPHLMVRRISMAANHVLDEKKAADKTEFRQLDLFTDFTGGNEKKQQDEKVEREKKMQEAVLSIKKKYGKNAILKGLNFQEGATTKARNEQIGGHKA
;
A
#
# COMPACT_ATOMS: atom_id res chain seq x y z
N MET A 1 -22.24 -28.10 19.73
CA MET A 1 -23.22 -27.11 19.32
C MET A 1 -22.93 -26.85 17.87
N PRO A 2 -23.91 -26.63 16.96
CA PRO A 2 -23.60 -26.18 15.62
C PRO A 2 -22.81 -24.86 15.75
N GLU A 3 -21.70 -24.74 15.05
CA GLU A 3 -20.95 -23.48 15.00
C GLU A 3 -21.91 -22.36 14.55
N GLN A 4 -22.00 -21.32 15.34
CA GLN A 4 -22.83 -20.18 15.02
C GLN A 4 -22.27 -19.55 13.73
N THR A 5 -23.08 -19.47 12.69
CA THR A 5 -22.70 -18.83 11.44
C THR A 5 -22.31 -17.39 11.71
N ARG A 6 -21.06 -17.03 11.44
CA ARG A 6 -20.59 -15.66 11.66
C ARG A 6 -21.12 -14.72 10.58
N SER A 7 -21.16 -13.45 10.89
CA SER A 7 -21.55 -12.38 9.99
C SER A 7 -20.50 -11.28 10.00
N TYR A 8 -19.81 -11.11 8.88
CA TYR A 8 -18.80 -10.08 8.69
C TYR A 8 -19.33 -9.00 7.75
N VAL A 9 -19.03 -7.75 8.07
CA VAL A 9 -19.30 -6.60 7.21
C VAL A 9 -17.98 -5.97 6.81
N ALA A 10 -17.76 -5.81 5.51
CA ALA A 10 -16.67 -5.03 4.94
C ALA A 10 -17.25 -3.70 4.41
N ILE A 11 -16.64 -2.56 4.74
CA ILE A 11 -17.06 -1.23 4.24
C ILE A 11 -15.87 -0.56 3.55
N ASP A 12 -16.09 -0.02 2.34
CA ASP A 12 -15.13 0.76 1.53
C ASP A 12 -15.73 2.16 1.25
N LEU A 13 -15.00 3.21 1.60
CA LEU A 13 -15.39 4.60 1.38
C LEU A 13 -15.13 5.00 -0.07
N LYS A 14 -16.18 5.40 -0.79
CA LYS A 14 -16.16 5.62 -2.24
C LYS A 14 -15.20 6.75 -2.64
N SER A 15 -14.11 6.40 -3.35
CA SER A 15 -13.10 7.36 -3.82
C SER A 15 -12.58 8.29 -2.72
N PHE A 16 -12.31 7.78 -1.55
CA PHE A 16 -12.15 8.47 -0.27
C PHE A 16 -11.44 9.82 -0.37
N TYR A 17 -10.19 9.85 -0.85
CA TYR A 17 -9.44 11.11 -0.93
C TYR A 17 -10.12 12.18 -1.82
N ALA A 18 -10.70 11.76 -2.95
CA ALA A 18 -11.41 12.70 -3.83
C ALA A 18 -12.71 13.19 -3.19
N SER A 19 -13.41 12.31 -2.47
CA SER A 19 -14.64 12.67 -1.75
C SER A 19 -14.35 13.66 -0.63
N VAL A 20 -13.28 13.45 0.16
CA VAL A 20 -12.82 14.42 1.17
C VAL A 20 -12.50 15.77 0.53
N GLU A 21 -11.76 15.79 -0.59
CA GLU A 21 -11.40 17.04 -1.27
C GLU A 21 -12.61 17.77 -1.85
N CYS A 22 -13.64 17.05 -2.32
CA CYS A 22 -14.89 17.68 -2.73
C CYS A 22 -15.63 18.30 -1.53
N LYS A 23 -15.79 17.55 -0.44
CA LYS A 23 -16.50 18.03 0.76
C LYS A 23 -15.83 19.26 1.39
N GLU A 24 -14.53 19.30 1.48
CA GLU A 24 -13.78 20.46 1.95
C GLU A 24 -13.93 21.72 1.08
N ARG A 25 -14.42 21.55 -0.15
CA ARG A 25 -14.74 22.64 -1.10
C ARG A 25 -16.24 22.91 -1.22
N ASN A 26 -17.06 22.26 -0.40
CA ASN A 26 -18.53 22.29 -0.49
C ASN A 26 -19.06 21.84 -1.86
N LEU A 27 -18.39 20.83 -2.46
CA LEU A 27 -18.77 20.21 -3.73
C LEU A 27 -19.31 18.81 -3.49
N ASP A 28 -20.16 18.34 -4.41
CA ASP A 28 -20.65 16.96 -4.38
C ASP A 28 -19.68 16.02 -5.11
N PRO A 29 -19.11 14.99 -4.43
CA PRO A 29 -18.24 14.02 -5.07
C PRO A 29 -18.88 13.24 -6.21
N LEU A 30 -20.20 13.08 -6.22
CA LEU A 30 -20.93 12.32 -7.23
C LEU A 30 -21.13 13.09 -8.53
N THR A 31 -21.11 14.42 -8.49
CA THR A 31 -21.25 15.26 -9.68
C THR A 31 -19.97 15.98 -10.08
N THR A 32 -19.06 16.21 -9.15
CA THR A 32 -17.83 16.99 -9.41
C THR A 32 -16.71 16.14 -9.99
N ASN A 33 -16.17 16.56 -11.12
CA ASN A 33 -14.97 15.99 -11.72
C ASN A 33 -13.73 16.49 -10.99
N LEU A 34 -13.06 15.60 -10.24
CA LEU A 34 -11.90 15.94 -9.43
C LEU A 34 -10.89 14.78 -9.41
N ILE A 35 -9.60 15.13 -9.43
CA ILE A 35 -8.50 14.20 -9.15
C ILE A 35 -7.68 14.69 -7.98
N VAL A 36 -7.10 13.75 -7.23
CA VAL A 36 -6.11 14.02 -6.19
C VAL A 36 -4.73 13.64 -6.71
N ALA A 37 -3.94 14.63 -7.06
CA ALA A 37 -2.58 14.45 -7.59
C ALA A 37 -1.71 15.66 -7.29
N ASP A 38 -0.37 15.45 -7.26
CA ASP A 38 0.59 16.55 -7.14
C ASP A 38 1.16 16.88 -8.53
N PRO A 39 0.70 17.96 -9.19
CA PRO A 39 1.15 18.33 -10.52
C PRO A 39 2.59 18.84 -10.57
N GLU A 40 3.13 19.30 -9.43
CA GLU A 40 4.51 19.80 -9.34
C GLU A 40 5.55 18.68 -9.47
N ARG A 41 5.15 17.43 -9.26
CA ARG A 41 6.08 16.29 -9.35
C ARG A 41 6.44 15.97 -10.80
N THR A 42 5.54 15.37 -11.53
CA THR A 42 5.67 15.05 -12.97
C THR A 42 4.31 14.65 -13.55
N THR A 43 4.12 14.80 -14.85
CA THR A 43 2.94 14.28 -15.56
C THR A 43 2.77 12.75 -15.45
N LYS A 44 3.82 12.01 -15.04
CA LYS A 44 3.78 10.55 -14.80
C LYS A 44 3.32 10.19 -13.40
N THR A 45 3.03 11.17 -12.55
CA THR A 45 2.51 10.96 -11.18
C THR A 45 1.20 10.18 -11.24
N ILE A 46 1.05 9.21 -10.34
CA ILE A 46 -0.19 8.46 -10.18
C ILE A 46 -1.14 9.32 -9.34
N CYS A 47 -2.37 9.47 -9.79
CA CYS A 47 -3.44 10.07 -9.01
C CYS A 47 -3.72 9.17 -7.79
N LEU A 48 -3.79 9.76 -6.61
CA LEU A 48 -4.19 9.03 -5.39
C LEU A 48 -5.66 8.62 -5.44
N ALA A 49 -6.49 9.49 -6.00
CA ALA A 49 -7.91 9.21 -6.21
C ALA A 49 -8.43 10.00 -7.42
N VAL A 50 -9.54 9.48 -7.95
CA VAL A 50 -10.36 10.09 -8.99
C VAL A 50 -11.80 10.08 -8.47
N SER A 51 -12.54 11.18 -8.59
CA SER A 51 -13.92 11.26 -8.14
C SER A 51 -14.85 10.27 -8.86
N PRO A 52 -15.94 9.85 -8.25
CA PRO A 52 -16.93 8.99 -8.90
C PRO A 52 -17.44 9.57 -10.22
N ALA A 53 -17.72 10.87 -10.26
CA ALA A 53 -18.14 11.60 -11.45
C ALA A 53 -17.16 11.44 -12.61
N LEU A 54 -15.87 11.63 -12.35
CA LEU A 54 -14.84 11.54 -13.37
C LEU A 54 -14.52 10.08 -13.77
N LYS A 55 -14.68 9.11 -12.83
CA LYS A 55 -14.60 7.67 -13.15
C LYS A 55 -15.68 7.22 -14.14
N ALA A 56 -16.88 7.83 -14.11
CA ALA A 56 -17.96 7.54 -15.05
C ALA A 56 -17.57 7.80 -16.52
N TYR A 57 -16.58 8.65 -16.77
CA TYR A 57 -16.00 8.87 -18.10
C TYR A 57 -14.91 7.84 -18.50
N GLY A 58 -14.75 6.76 -17.71
CA GLY A 58 -13.79 5.69 -17.99
C GLY A 58 -12.35 6.00 -17.55
N ILE A 59 -12.14 6.97 -16.64
CA ILE A 59 -10.83 7.28 -16.07
C ILE A 59 -10.60 6.37 -14.85
N PRO A 60 -9.53 5.54 -14.83
CA PRO A 60 -9.28 4.63 -13.71
C PRO A 60 -8.99 5.38 -12.40
N GLY A 61 -9.37 4.79 -11.26
CA GLY A 61 -9.17 5.40 -9.93
C GLY A 61 -7.73 5.73 -9.57
N ARG A 62 -6.75 5.05 -10.17
CA ARG A 62 -5.32 5.26 -10.00
C ARG A 62 -4.60 5.56 -11.32
N ALA A 63 -5.25 6.32 -12.20
CA ALA A 63 -4.67 6.79 -13.45
C ALA A 63 -3.40 7.62 -13.21
N ARG A 64 -2.51 7.66 -14.17
CA ARG A 64 -1.43 8.65 -14.21
C ARG A 64 -1.97 9.98 -14.71
N LEU A 65 -1.40 11.07 -14.25
CA LEU A 65 -1.86 12.42 -14.62
C LEU A 65 -1.92 12.60 -16.14
N PHE A 66 -0.91 12.14 -16.90
CA PHE A 66 -0.92 12.24 -18.38
C PHE A 66 -2.05 11.40 -19.03
N GLU A 67 -2.46 10.28 -18.39
CA GLU A 67 -3.58 9.46 -18.88
C GLU A 67 -4.90 10.18 -18.69
N VAL A 68 -5.07 10.88 -17.56
CA VAL A 68 -6.23 11.75 -17.31
C VAL A 68 -6.31 12.84 -18.36
N VAL A 69 -5.21 13.60 -18.58
CA VAL A 69 -5.14 14.67 -19.57
C VAL A 69 -5.51 14.14 -20.96
N ARG A 70 -4.93 13.02 -21.39
CA ARG A 70 -5.26 12.40 -22.68
C ARG A 70 -6.73 12.01 -22.78
N LYS A 71 -7.26 11.36 -21.74
CA LYS A 71 -8.65 10.88 -21.74
C LYS A 71 -9.64 12.02 -21.77
N VAL A 72 -9.41 13.09 -21.00
CA VAL A 72 -10.23 14.30 -21.02
C VAL A 72 -10.21 14.95 -22.41
N LYS A 73 -9.06 14.99 -23.08
CA LYS A 73 -8.98 15.47 -24.47
C LYS A 73 -9.83 14.61 -25.41
N GLU A 74 -9.71 13.27 -25.35
CA GLU A 74 -10.53 12.34 -26.16
C GLU A 74 -12.03 12.57 -25.95
N ILE A 75 -12.45 12.77 -24.70
CA ILE A 75 -13.85 13.06 -24.35
C ILE A 75 -14.28 14.40 -24.94
N ASN A 76 -13.47 15.44 -24.84
CA ASN A 76 -13.77 16.75 -25.40
C ASN A 76 -13.82 16.73 -26.92
N ASP A 77 -12.94 15.98 -27.60
CA ASP A 77 -13.01 15.78 -29.03
C ASP A 77 -14.31 15.09 -29.46
N GLU A 78 -14.82 14.14 -28.66
CA GLU A 78 -16.10 13.50 -28.88
C GLU A 78 -17.28 14.46 -28.61
N ARG A 79 -17.24 15.22 -27.50
CA ARG A 79 -18.24 16.22 -27.17
C ARG A 79 -18.35 17.30 -28.26
N LYS A 80 -17.22 17.80 -28.77
CA LYS A 80 -17.17 18.78 -29.88
C LYS A 80 -17.84 18.22 -31.12
N ARG A 81 -17.57 16.95 -31.49
CA ARG A 81 -18.26 16.29 -32.61
C ARG A 81 -19.78 16.22 -32.38
N LYS A 82 -20.22 15.85 -31.17
CA LYS A 82 -21.65 15.78 -30.81
C LYS A 82 -22.33 17.18 -30.76
N ASN A 83 -21.54 18.25 -30.63
CA ASN A 83 -21.97 19.65 -30.66
C ASN A 83 -21.89 20.25 -32.06
N GLY A 84 -21.95 19.43 -33.11
CA GLY A 84 -21.89 19.89 -34.51
C GLY A 84 -20.55 20.45 -34.97
N GLY A 85 -19.47 20.19 -34.24
CA GLY A 85 -18.12 20.71 -34.55
C GLY A 85 -17.87 22.14 -34.08
N HIS A 86 -18.84 22.77 -33.40
CA HIS A 86 -18.70 24.14 -32.86
C HIS A 86 -17.67 24.20 -31.75
N GLU A 87 -17.02 25.35 -31.60
CA GLU A 87 -16.14 25.61 -30.45
C GLU A 87 -16.94 25.61 -29.14
N PHE A 88 -16.30 25.26 -28.05
CA PHE A 88 -16.92 25.32 -26.75
C PHE A 88 -17.10 26.77 -26.30
N THR A 89 -18.23 27.05 -25.67
CA THR A 89 -18.56 28.36 -25.10
C THR A 89 -17.99 28.56 -23.69
N GLY A 90 -17.61 27.45 -23.04
CA GLY A 90 -17.05 27.43 -21.69
C GLY A 90 -16.56 26.02 -21.31
N GLN A 91 -16.26 25.85 -20.04
CA GLN A 91 -15.87 24.56 -19.46
C GLN A 91 -16.57 24.36 -18.10
N SER A 92 -16.81 23.11 -17.74
CA SER A 92 -17.39 22.78 -16.44
C SER A 92 -16.75 21.54 -15.81
N CYS A 93 -16.62 21.57 -14.49
CA CYS A 93 -16.23 20.43 -13.67
C CYS A 93 -17.45 19.67 -13.10
N ASP A 94 -18.68 20.13 -13.37
CA ASP A 94 -19.92 19.49 -12.89
C ASP A 94 -20.57 18.64 -13.97
N THR A 95 -20.85 17.37 -13.63
CA THR A 95 -21.45 16.41 -14.56
C THR A 95 -22.90 16.77 -14.92
N GLY A 96 -23.63 17.45 -14.03
CA GLY A 96 -24.99 17.92 -14.29
C GLY A 96 -24.99 19.00 -15.35
N GLU A 97 -24.13 20.01 -15.20
CA GLU A 97 -23.96 21.07 -16.21
C GLU A 97 -23.52 20.51 -17.56
N LEU A 98 -22.56 19.60 -17.54
CA LEU A 98 -22.05 18.94 -18.76
C LEU A 98 -23.10 18.08 -19.47
N LYS A 99 -24.11 17.56 -18.74
CA LYS A 99 -25.25 16.84 -19.32
C LYS A 99 -26.30 17.80 -19.86
N ALA A 100 -26.53 18.91 -19.16
CA ALA A 100 -27.52 19.92 -19.53
C ALA A 100 -27.07 20.70 -20.78
N ASP A 101 -25.78 21.04 -20.89
CA ASP A 101 -25.25 21.84 -22.00
C ASP A 101 -24.03 21.15 -22.66
N ARG A 102 -24.20 20.81 -23.93
CA ARG A 102 -23.13 20.18 -24.73
C ARG A 102 -22.07 21.18 -25.22
N SER A 103 -22.35 22.47 -25.12
CA SER A 103 -21.40 23.52 -25.52
C SER A 103 -20.27 23.73 -24.51
N PHE A 104 -20.35 23.11 -23.31
CA PHE A 104 -19.26 23.12 -22.32
C PHE A 104 -18.26 21.99 -22.54
N ALA A 105 -16.97 22.32 -22.47
CA ALA A 105 -15.92 21.33 -22.38
C ALA A 105 -15.90 20.66 -21.00
N LEU A 106 -15.58 19.38 -20.96
CA LEU A 106 -15.25 18.69 -19.71
C LEU A 106 -13.95 19.26 -19.13
N ASP A 107 -14.01 19.73 -17.91
CA ASP A 107 -12.86 20.08 -17.12
C ASP A 107 -12.86 19.35 -15.78
N TYR A 108 -11.76 19.42 -15.01
CA TYR A 108 -11.65 18.77 -13.70
C TYR A 108 -10.75 19.55 -12.76
N ILE A 109 -11.04 19.44 -11.47
CA ILE A 109 -10.24 20.03 -10.41
C ILE A 109 -9.06 19.11 -10.09
N THR A 110 -7.85 19.66 -9.99
CA THR A 110 -6.68 18.95 -9.47
C THR A 110 -6.43 19.40 -8.03
N ALA A 111 -6.69 18.50 -7.08
CA ALA A 111 -6.42 18.73 -5.66
C ALA A 111 -5.04 18.15 -5.29
N VAL A 112 -4.21 18.96 -4.65
CA VAL A 112 -2.94 18.49 -4.07
C VAL A 112 -3.23 17.62 -2.85
N PRO A 113 -2.56 16.45 -2.68
CA PRO A 113 -2.80 15.58 -1.54
C PRO A 113 -2.59 16.29 -0.19
N ARG A 114 -3.47 16.02 0.77
CA ARG A 114 -3.44 16.49 2.16
C ARG A 114 -3.61 15.30 3.12
N MET A 115 -2.54 14.50 3.24
CA MET A 115 -2.63 13.19 3.93
C MET A 115 -3.05 13.30 5.40
N ALA A 116 -2.60 14.32 6.12
CA ALA A 116 -3.02 14.56 7.51
C ALA A 116 -4.53 14.80 7.63
N LEU A 117 -5.12 15.53 6.67
CA LEU A 117 -6.56 15.74 6.61
C LEU A 117 -7.31 14.42 6.36
N TYR A 118 -6.82 13.60 5.42
CA TYR A 118 -7.45 12.31 5.13
C TYR A 118 -7.40 11.37 6.34
N MET A 119 -6.29 11.33 7.07
CA MET A 119 -6.19 10.60 8.33
C MET A 119 -7.21 11.10 9.37
N LYS A 120 -7.40 12.42 9.48
CA LYS A 120 -8.41 13.01 10.38
C LYS A 120 -9.83 12.56 10.03
N TYR A 121 -10.17 12.54 8.74
CA TYR A 121 -11.48 12.01 8.30
C TYR A 121 -11.62 10.51 8.58
N SER A 122 -10.57 9.72 8.30
CA SER A 122 -10.57 8.29 8.59
C SER A 122 -10.76 8.00 10.08
N THR A 123 -10.06 8.74 10.96
CA THR A 123 -10.24 8.61 12.42
C THR A 123 -11.66 8.98 12.85
N ARG A 124 -12.24 10.07 12.32
CA ARG A 124 -13.61 10.45 12.62
C ARG A 124 -14.62 9.37 12.19
N ILE A 125 -14.36 8.71 11.06
CA ILE A 125 -15.22 7.62 10.59
C ILE A 125 -15.02 6.37 11.47
N TYR A 126 -13.78 6.09 11.91
CA TYR A 126 -13.52 5.02 12.87
C TYR A 126 -14.26 5.23 14.19
N ASP A 127 -14.37 6.46 14.69
CA ASP A 127 -15.16 6.79 15.88
C ASP A 127 -16.67 6.51 15.68
N ILE A 128 -17.16 6.54 14.43
CA ILE A 128 -18.53 6.12 14.12
C ILE A 128 -18.66 4.60 14.26
N TYR A 129 -17.72 3.82 13.69
CA TYR A 129 -17.74 2.35 13.84
C TYR A 129 -17.76 1.92 15.30
N LEU A 130 -17.00 2.59 16.17
CA LEU A 130 -16.93 2.30 17.62
C LEU A 130 -18.24 2.51 18.36
N LYS A 131 -19.21 3.23 17.81
CA LYS A 131 -20.55 3.34 18.40
C LYS A 131 -21.39 2.07 18.26
N TYR A 132 -21.04 1.23 17.28
CA TYR A 132 -21.80 0.04 16.91
C TYR A 132 -21.10 -1.26 17.22
N VAL A 133 -19.78 -1.29 17.12
CA VAL A 133 -18.96 -2.51 17.23
C VAL A 133 -17.75 -2.19 18.10
N ALA A 134 -17.41 -3.09 19.00
CA ALA A 134 -16.25 -2.96 19.88
C ALA A 134 -14.93 -3.03 19.10
N PRO A 135 -13.87 -2.34 19.56
CA PRO A 135 -12.61 -2.28 18.84
C PRO A 135 -11.95 -3.65 18.60
N GLU A 136 -12.20 -4.66 19.45
CA GLU A 136 -11.74 -6.04 19.29
C GLU A 136 -12.32 -6.73 18.05
N ASP A 137 -13.53 -6.37 17.64
CA ASP A 137 -14.24 -6.93 16.48
C ASP A 137 -14.13 -6.06 15.21
N ILE A 138 -13.27 -5.04 15.26
CA ILE A 138 -12.97 -4.17 14.11
C ILE A 138 -11.54 -4.40 13.64
N HIS A 139 -11.35 -4.65 12.35
CA HIS A 139 -10.05 -4.66 11.67
C HIS A 139 -9.99 -3.54 10.64
N VAL A 140 -9.18 -2.51 10.90
CA VAL A 140 -8.90 -1.44 9.93
C VAL A 140 -7.93 -1.98 8.89
N TYR A 141 -8.45 -2.29 7.69
CA TYR A 141 -7.66 -2.85 6.60
C TYR A 141 -6.83 -1.78 5.86
N SER A 142 -7.42 -0.60 5.67
CA SER A 142 -6.75 0.58 5.11
C SER A 142 -7.35 1.88 5.68
N ILE A 143 -6.91 3.02 5.15
CA ILE A 143 -7.44 4.34 5.55
C ILE A 143 -8.92 4.54 5.20
N ASP A 144 -9.44 3.77 4.23
CA ASP A 144 -10.77 3.87 3.65
C ASP A 144 -11.55 2.55 3.69
N GLU A 145 -10.98 1.49 4.26
CA GLU A 145 -11.59 0.17 4.30
C GLU A 145 -11.48 -0.49 5.68
N VAL A 146 -12.59 -1.08 6.12
CA VAL A 146 -12.71 -1.75 7.42
C VAL A 146 -13.44 -3.08 7.29
N PHE A 147 -13.09 -4.04 8.17
CA PHE A 147 -13.86 -5.25 8.42
C PHE A 147 -14.38 -5.22 9.84
N MET A 148 -15.60 -5.70 10.05
CA MET A 148 -16.25 -5.82 11.35
C MET A 148 -16.89 -7.20 11.48
N ASP A 149 -16.64 -7.90 12.59
CA ASP A 149 -17.45 -9.05 12.99
C ASP A 149 -18.69 -8.52 13.72
N VAL A 150 -19.84 -8.65 13.11
CA VAL A 150 -21.08 -8.12 13.67
C VAL A 150 -21.97 -9.20 14.29
N THR A 151 -21.49 -10.44 14.35
CA THR A 151 -22.25 -11.62 14.78
C THR A 151 -22.99 -11.40 16.10
N ASP A 152 -22.27 -11.01 17.15
CA ASP A 152 -22.86 -10.88 18.50
C ASP A 152 -23.69 -9.60 18.68
N TYR A 153 -23.59 -8.65 17.74
CA TYR A 153 -24.28 -7.36 17.80
C TYR A 153 -25.69 -7.41 17.18
N LEU A 154 -25.94 -8.31 16.23
CA LEU A 154 -27.19 -8.39 15.48
C LEU A 154 -28.40 -8.62 16.40
N HIS A 155 -28.26 -9.51 17.36
CA HIS A 155 -29.32 -9.76 18.35
C HIS A 155 -29.59 -8.55 19.23
N THR A 156 -28.53 -7.85 19.67
CA THR A 156 -28.62 -6.66 20.52
C THR A 156 -29.33 -5.52 19.82
N TYR A 157 -28.98 -5.28 18.54
CA TYR A 157 -29.59 -4.23 17.74
C TYR A 157 -30.93 -4.65 17.12
N ARG A 158 -31.24 -5.95 17.10
CA ARG A 158 -32.39 -6.53 16.39
C ARG A 158 -32.41 -6.13 14.91
N LEU A 159 -31.26 -6.17 14.26
CA LEU A 159 -31.06 -5.81 12.87
C LEU A 159 -30.43 -7.00 12.10
N THR A 160 -30.67 -7.06 10.81
CA THR A 160 -29.88 -7.90 9.92
C THR A 160 -28.49 -7.29 9.69
N PRO A 161 -27.51 -8.05 9.19
CA PRO A 161 -26.17 -7.49 8.84
C PRO A 161 -26.27 -6.32 7.85
N GLU A 162 -27.18 -6.41 6.86
CA GLU A 162 -27.43 -5.37 5.86
C GLU A 162 -28.01 -4.12 6.49
N GLU A 163 -29.00 -4.25 7.37
CA GLU A 163 -29.62 -3.12 8.09
C GLU A 163 -28.62 -2.42 8.98
N LEU A 164 -27.75 -3.19 9.69
CA LEU A 164 -26.70 -2.62 10.53
C LEU A 164 -25.65 -1.90 9.68
N ALA A 165 -25.17 -2.49 8.60
CA ALA A 165 -24.27 -1.86 7.65
C ALA A 165 -24.87 -0.57 7.07
N GLY A 166 -26.14 -0.59 6.65
CA GLY A 166 -26.87 0.57 6.16
C GLY A 166 -26.99 1.69 7.18
N LYS A 167 -27.24 1.35 8.46
CA LYS A 167 -27.29 2.32 9.55
C LYS A 167 -25.95 2.99 9.77
N ILE A 168 -24.85 2.22 9.79
CA ILE A 168 -23.49 2.74 9.92
C ILE A 168 -23.14 3.65 8.73
N MET A 169 -23.41 3.22 7.50
CA MET A 169 -23.09 3.98 6.29
C MET A 169 -23.90 5.29 6.23
N ARG A 170 -25.15 5.27 6.68
CA ARG A 170 -25.97 6.49 6.76
C ARG A 170 -25.38 7.50 7.74
N GLU A 171 -24.95 7.06 8.93
CA GLU A 171 -24.31 7.93 9.90
C GLU A 171 -22.97 8.50 9.37
N ILE A 172 -22.18 7.70 8.64
CA ILE A 172 -20.98 8.19 7.96
C ILE A 172 -21.33 9.29 6.97
N TYR A 173 -22.35 9.07 6.15
CA TYR A 173 -22.80 10.05 5.15
C TYR A 173 -23.32 11.34 5.80
N GLU A 174 -24.16 11.24 6.82
CA GLU A 174 -24.69 12.39 7.56
C GLU A 174 -23.60 13.24 8.19
N GLN A 175 -22.58 12.59 8.77
CA GLN A 175 -21.50 13.30 9.44
C GLN A 175 -20.40 13.81 8.50
N THR A 176 -20.13 13.13 7.40
CA THR A 176 -18.98 13.41 6.53
C THR A 176 -19.34 13.74 5.09
N GLY A 177 -20.54 13.41 4.66
CA GLY A 177 -21.00 13.48 3.28
C GLY A 177 -20.31 12.51 2.33
N ILE A 178 -19.63 11.48 2.87
CA ILE A 178 -18.92 10.46 2.08
C ILE A 178 -19.79 9.22 1.96
N THR A 179 -20.01 8.76 0.73
CA THR A 179 -20.74 7.52 0.46
C THR A 179 -19.82 6.31 0.60
N ALA A 180 -20.40 5.15 0.86
CA ALA A 180 -19.69 3.91 1.04
C ALA A 180 -20.34 2.75 0.28
N THR A 181 -19.61 1.65 0.19
CA THR A 181 -20.09 0.36 -0.35
C THR A 181 -19.85 -0.69 0.72
N ALA A 182 -20.80 -1.59 0.95
CA ALA A 182 -20.65 -2.66 1.93
C ALA A 182 -20.81 -4.05 1.29
N GLY A 183 -19.98 -4.98 1.77
CA GLY A 183 -20.12 -6.40 1.50
C GLY A 183 -20.35 -7.17 2.79
N ILE A 184 -21.29 -8.08 2.77
CA ILE A 184 -21.63 -8.95 3.88
C ILE A 184 -21.23 -10.38 3.52
N GLY A 185 -20.65 -11.11 4.47
CA GLY A 185 -20.23 -12.49 4.24
C GLY A 185 -20.20 -13.33 5.50
N THR A 186 -20.28 -14.64 5.33
CA THR A 186 -20.13 -15.61 6.42
C THR A 186 -18.69 -15.74 6.92
N ASN A 187 -17.73 -15.19 6.16
CA ASN A 187 -16.33 -15.07 6.53
C ASN A 187 -15.72 -13.79 5.93
N LEU A 188 -14.46 -13.46 6.31
CA LEU A 188 -13.78 -12.23 5.87
C LEU A 188 -13.57 -12.19 4.35
N TYR A 189 -13.26 -13.34 3.73
CA TYR A 189 -13.08 -13.42 2.28
C TYR A 189 -14.38 -13.10 1.54
N LEU A 190 -15.48 -13.74 1.93
CA LEU A 190 -16.78 -13.52 1.28
C LEU A 190 -17.31 -12.12 1.46
N ALA A 191 -17.12 -11.52 2.65
CA ALA A 191 -17.46 -10.11 2.87
C ALA A 191 -16.68 -9.18 1.91
N LYS A 192 -15.36 -9.43 1.74
CA LYS A 192 -14.53 -8.67 0.80
C LYS A 192 -14.95 -8.86 -0.65
N ILE A 193 -15.21 -10.09 -1.08
CA ILE A 193 -15.62 -10.40 -2.45
C ILE A 193 -17.03 -9.85 -2.76
N ALA A 194 -17.95 -9.95 -1.80
CA ALA A 194 -19.27 -9.32 -1.93
C ALA A 194 -19.15 -7.81 -2.17
N MET A 195 -18.28 -7.13 -1.43
CA MET A 195 -18.03 -5.70 -1.56
C MET A 195 -17.38 -5.36 -2.91
N ASP A 196 -16.28 -6.03 -3.27
CA ASP A 196 -15.44 -5.63 -4.41
C ASP A 196 -16.03 -6.02 -5.76
N ILE A 197 -16.65 -7.20 -5.87
CA ILE A 197 -17.13 -7.72 -7.15
C ILE A 197 -18.64 -7.46 -7.33
N MET A 198 -19.45 -7.66 -6.30
CA MET A 198 -20.89 -7.56 -6.46
C MET A 198 -21.44 -6.18 -6.09
N ALA A 199 -21.17 -5.68 -4.88
CA ALA A 199 -21.77 -4.43 -4.41
C ALA A 199 -21.32 -3.22 -5.25
N LYS A 200 -20.07 -3.15 -5.70
CA LYS A 200 -19.59 -2.06 -6.57
C LYS A 200 -20.31 -1.99 -7.92
N HIS A 201 -20.97 -3.07 -8.35
CA HIS A 201 -21.72 -3.17 -9.61
C HIS A 201 -23.23 -3.29 -9.40
N SER A 202 -23.73 -3.34 -8.15
CA SER A 202 -25.16 -3.32 -7.87
C SER A 202 -25.77 -1.94 -8.09
N GLU A 203 -27.09 -1.91 -8.28
CA GLU A 203 -27.82 -0.64 -8.28
C GLU A 203 -27.71 0.01 -6.90
N PRO A 204 -27.45 1.33 -6.84
CA PRO A 204 -27.44 2.05 -5.58
C PRO A 204 -28.84 2.22 -5.01
N ASP A 205 -28.93 2.35 -3.69
CA ASP A 205 -30.14 2.84 -3.04
C ASP A 205 -30.31 4.36 -3.23
N GLU A 206 -31.34 4.93 -2.62
CA GLU A 206 -31.68 6.36 -2.67
C GLU A 206 -30.55 7.29 -2.16
N ASN A 207 -29.61 6.75 -1.36
CA ASN A 207 -28.47 7.48 -0.80
C ASN A 207 -27.13 7.16 -1.52
N ASP A 208 -27.19 6.50 -2.68
CA ASP A 208 -26.03 5.97 -3.42
C ASP A 208 -25.24 4.91 -2.63
N PHE A 209 -25.85 4.23 -1.67
CA PHE A 209 -25.27 3.10 -0.99
C PHE A 209 -25.44 1.82 -1.80
N ARG A 210 -24.45 0.96 -1.74
CA ARG A 210 -24.42 -0.31 -2.47
C ARG A 210 -24.10 -1.43 -1.52
N PHE A 211 -24.84 -2.52 -1.63
CA PHE A 211 -24.71 -3.69 -0.77
C PHE A 211 -24.67 -4.96 -1.60
N ALA A 212 -23.99 -5.95 -1.10
CA ALA A 212 -24.11 -7.33 -1.54
C ALA A 212 -23.78 -8.29 -0.39
N SER A 213 -24.43 -9.43 -0.39
CA SER A 213 -24.21 -10.50 0.60
C SER A 213 -23.82 -11.79 -0.10
N LEU A 214 -22.87 -12.53 0.50
CA LEU A 214 -22.43 -13.84 0.04
C LEU A 214 -22.29 -14.82 1.21
N ASP A 215 -22.83 -15.99 1.01
CA ASP A 215 -22.42 -17.24 1.66
C ASP A 215 -21.62 -18.11 0.69
N GLU A 216 -21.08 -19.23 1.13
CA GLU A 216 -20.27 -20.15 0.31
C GLU A 216 -21.03 -20.66 -0.91
N MET A 217 -22.34 -20.94 -0.77
CA MET A 217 -23.14 -21.49 -1.85
C MET A 217 -23.54 -20.43 -2.89
N SER A 218 -23.93 -19.25 -2.45
CA SER A 218 -24.22 -18.12 -3.33
C SER A 218 -22.98 -17.65 -4.07
N TYR A 219 -21.81 -17.63 -3.40
CA TYR A 219 -20.51 -17.37 -4.02
C TYR A 219 -20.24 -18.35 -5.16
N ARG A 220 -20.35 -19.67 -4.91
CA ARG A 220 -20.10 -20.70 -5.94
C ARG A 220 -21.05 -20.57 -7.12
N ARG A 221 -22.33 -20.26 -6.86
CA ARG A 221 -23.35 -20.12 -7.92
C ARG A 221 -23.11 -18.87 -8.79
N SER A 222 -22.73 -17.76 -8.18
CA SER A 222 -22.67 -16.46 -8.88
C SER A 222 -21.28 -16.12 -9.40
N LEU A 223 -20.19 -16.53 -8.72
CA LEU A 223 -18.84 -16.02 -8.99
C LEU A 223 -17.83 -17.10 -9.44
N TRP A 224 -18.15 -18.39 -9.42
CA TRP A 224 -17.22 -19.42 -9.89
C TRP A 224 -16.79 -19.26 -11.35
N ASN A 225 -17.63 -18.63 -12.19
CA ASN A 225 -17.33 -18.36 -13.59
C ASN A 225 -16.86 -16.90 -13.85
N HIS A 226 -16.73 -16.08 -12.79
CA HIS A 226 -16.32 -14.69 -12.93
C HIS A 226 -14.89 -14.57 -13.45
N ARG A 227 -14.64 -13.57 -14.29
CA ARG A 227 -13.35 -13.19 -14.85
C ARG A 227 -13.21 -11.66 -14.82
N PRO A 228 -11.95 -11.17 -14.69
CA PRO A 228 -10.68 -11.89 -14.58
C PRO A 228 -10.41 -12.39 -13.14
N LEU A 229 -9.52 -13.35 -12.99
CA LEU A 229 -9.07 -13.86 -11.68
C LEU A 229 -8.49 -12.75 -10.77
N THR A 230 -7.93 -11.69 -11.34
CA THR A 230 -7.36 -10.57 -10.60
C THR A 230 -8.38 -9.70 -9.86
N ASP A 231 -9.67 -9.91 -10.05
CA ASP A 231 -10.73 -9.23 -9.30
C ASP A 231 -10.91 -9.86 -7.91
N PHE A 232 -10.48 -11.12 -7.76
CA PHE A 232 -10.55 -11.82 -6.49
C PHE A 232 -9.43 -11.40 -5.54
N TRP A 233 -9.78 -11.14 -4.31
CA TRP A 233 -8.84 -10.80 -3.27
C TRP A 233 -7.73 -11.84 -3.15
N ARG A 234 -6.49 -11.39 -2.98
CA ARG A 234 -5.25 -12.18 -2.93
C ARG A 234 -4.81 -12.83 -4.25
N VAL A 235 -5.56 -12.71 -5.34
CA VAL A 235 -5.13 -13.16 -6.67
C VAL A 235 -4.50 -12.01 -7.45
N GLY A 236 -3.19 -11.87 -7.36
CA GLY A 236 -2.45 -10.87 -8.14
C GLY A 236 -2.14 -11.33 -9.57
N ARG A 237 -1.65 -10.41 -10.41
CA ARG A 237 -1.28 -10.70 -11.81
C ARG A 237 -0.32 -11.87 -11.99
N GLY A 238 0.60 -12.08 -11.02
CA GLY A 238 1.54 -13.19 -11.05
C GLY A 238 0.87 -14.55 -10.88
N TYR A 239 -0.11 -14.63 -9.97
CA TYR A 239 -0.94 -15.81 -9.75
C TYR A 239 -1.82 -16.08 -10.97
N ALA A 240 -2.59 -15.08 -11.40
CA ALA A 240 -3.47 -15.19 -12.58
C ALA A 240 -2.70 -15.68 -13.81
N LYS A 241 -1.53 -15.09 -14.11
CA LYS A 241 -0.71 -15.50 -15.25
C LYS A 241 -0.27 -16.98 -15.17
N LYS A 242 0.14 -17.47 -13.99
CA LYS A 242 0.54 -18.88 -13.82
C LYS A 242 -0.64 -19.83 -14.00
N LEU A 243 -1.79 -19.48 -13.44
CA LEU A 243 -3.04 -20.25 -13.57
C LEU A 243 -3.51 -20.30 -15.03
N GLU A 244 -3.56 -19.16 -15.71
CA GLU A 244 -3.94 -19.05 -17.12
C GLU A 244 -3.03 -19.86 -18.05
N GLN A 245 -1.73 -19.94 -17.75
CA GLN A 245 -0.77 -20.79 -18.49
C GLN A 245 -1.09 -22.29 -18.35
N CYS A 246 -1.76 -22.70 -17.28
CA CYS A 246 -2.25 -24.06 -17.06
C CYS A 246 -3.71 -24.26 -17.48
N GLY A 247 -4.36 -23.25 -18.11
CA GLY A 247 -5.76 -23.36 -18.53
C GLY A 247 -6.79 -23.14 -17.41
N LEU A 248 -6.36 -22.63 -16.23
CA LEU A 248 -7.24 -22.29 -15.11
C LEU A 248 -7.56 -20.80 -15.15
N TYR A 249 -8.80 -20.45 -15.49
CA TYR A 249 -9.21 -19.07 -15.74
C TYR A 249 -10.19 -18.51 -14.71
N THR A 250 -10.76 -19.37 -13.86
CA THR A 250 -11.83 -19.02 -12.92
C THR A 250 -11.58 -19.67 -11.56
N MET A 251 -12.23 -19.12 -10.51
CA MET A 251 -12.18 -19.77 -9.18
C MET A 251 -12.83 -21.16 -9.21
N GLY A 252 -13.86 -21.35 -10.02
CA GLY A 252 -14.45 -22.67 -10.23
C GLY A 252 -13.49 -23.66 -10.88
N ASP A 253 -12.59 -23.23 -11.79
CA ASP A 253 -11.55 -24.12 -12.35
C ASP A 253 -10.54 -24.54 -11.28
N ILE A 254 -10.15 -23.61 -10.39
CA ILE A 254 -9.23 -23.89 -9.28
C ILE A 254 -9.87 -24.87 -8.29
N ALA A 255 -11.13 -24.63 -7.92
CA ALA A 255 -11.87 -25.51 -7.01
C ALA A 255 -12.04 -26.94 -7.59
N ARG A 256 -12.35 -27.07 -8.87
CA ARG A 256 -12.42 -28.38 -9.54
C ARG A 256 -11.04 -29.05 -9.64
N CYS A 257 -10.00 -28.27 -9.91
CA CYS A 257 -8.63 -28.78 -9.94
C CYS A 257 -8.23 -29.37 -8.58
N SER A 258 -8.59 -28.75 -7.46
CA SER A 258 -8.20 -29.20 -6.11
C SER A 258 -8.79 -30.57 -5.71
N VAL A 259 -9.84 -31.02 -6.38
CA VAL A 259 -10.47 -32.34 -6.11
C VAL A 259 -10.21 -33.36 -7.20
N GLY A 260 -9.32 -33.07 -8.15
CA GLY A 260 -8.88 -33.98 -9.19
C GLY A 260 -8.12 -35.18 -8.61
N LYS A 261 -8.16 -36.33 -9.31
CA LYS A 261 -7.47 -37.55 -8.87
C LYS A 261 -5.95 -37.39 -9.03
N GLU A 262 -5.17 -38.08 -8.19
CA GLU A 262 -3.70 -38.06 -8.22
C GLU A 262 -3.10 -38.38 -9.62
N ASN A 263 -3.75 -39.20 -10.42
CA ASN A 263 -3.29 -39.55 -11.77
C ASN A 263 -3.79 -38.60 -12.88
N GLU A 264 -4.55 -37.55 -12.54
CA GLU A 264 -5.04 -36.56 -13.49
C GLU A 264 -4.06 -35.37 -13.51
N PHE A 265 -3.99 -34.66 -14.66
CA PHE A 265 -3.14 -33.46 -14.77
C PHE A 265 -3.64 -32.31 -13.88
N TYR A 266 -4.95 -32.17 -13.79
CA TYR A 266 -5.57 -31.16 -12.91
C TYR A 266 -5.90 -31.83 -11.57
N ASN A 267 -5.01 -31.63 -10.61
CA ASN A 267 -5.14 -32.10 -9.25
C ASN A 267 -4.53 -31.08 -8.28
N GLU A 268 -4.62 -31.34 -6.99
CA GLU A 268 -4.10 -30.48 -5.94
C GLU A 268 -2.59 -30.27 -6.03
N GLU A 269 -1.83 -31.31 -6.42
CA GLU A 269 -0.36 -31.23 -6.55
C GLU A 269 0.07 -30.19 -7.58
N LEU A 270 -0.70 -29.99 -8.67
CA LEU A 270 -0.43 -28.94 -9.64
C LEU A 270 -0.45 -27.55 -8.99
N LEU A 271 -1.41 -27.29 -8.10
CA LEU A 271 -1.54 -26.03 -7.40
C LEU A 271 -0.38 -25.82 -6.40
N TYR A 272 -0.03 -26.86 -5.63
CA TYR A 272 1.13 -26.83 -4.72
C TYR A 272 2.47 -26.65 -5.46
N LYS A 273 2.63 -27.27 -6.61
CA LYS A 273 3.83 -27.08 -7.46
C LYS A 273 3.96 -25.65 -7.94
N MET A 274 2.86 -24.96 -8.23
CA MET A 274 2.86 -23.56 -8.69
C MET A 274 3.08 -22.56 -7.55
N PHE A 275 2.51 -22.80 -6.36
CA PHE A 275 2.37 -21.78 -5.31
C PHE A 275 2.92 -22.20 -3.95
N GLY A 276 3.39 -23.45 -3.78
CA GLY A 276 3.82 -23.99 -2.50
C GLY A 276 2.67 -23.94 -1.48
N VAL A 277 2.97 -23.71 -0.22
CA VAL A 277 1.97 -23.63 0.87
C VAL A 277 0.88 -22.58 0.62
N ASN A 278 1.13 -21.58 -0.20
CA ASN A 278 0.11 -20.58 -0.54
C ASN A 278 -1.01 -21.16 -1.45
N ALA A 279 -0.89 -22.41 -1.93
CA ALA A 279 -1.96 -23.10 -2.63
C ALA A 279 -3.15 -23.37 -1.72
N GLU A 280 -2.93 -23.66 -0.43
CA GLU A 280 -3.99 -23.89 0.55
C GLU A 280 -4.97 -22.73 0.59
N LEU A 281 -4.47 -21.52 0.84
CA LEU A 281 -5.30 -20.31 0.87
C LEU A 281 -6.03 -20.06 -0.46
N LEU A 282 -5.38 -20.35 -1.60
CA LEU A 282 -5.99 -20.18 -2.91
C LEU A 282 -7.13 -21.20 -3.12
N ILE A 283 -6.96 -22.45 -2.69
CA ILE A 283 -7.96 -23.51 -2.76
C ILE A 283 -9.15 -23.17 -1.86
N ASP A 284 -8.89 -22.80 -0.61
CA ASP A 284 -9.92 -22.38 0.35
C ASP A 284 -10.76 -21.24 -0.21
N HIS A 285 -10.13 -20.20 -0.70
CA HIS A 285 -10.81 -19.08 -1.34
C HIS A 285 -11.58 -19.48 -2.60
N ALA A 286 -11.08 -20.44 -3.38
CA ALA A 286 -11.82 -20.96 -4.54
C ALA A 286 -13.11 -21.67 -4.13
N TRP A 287 -13.13 -22.31 -2.96
CA TRP A 287 -14.32 -22.89 -2.35
C TRP A 287 -15.20 -21.90 -1.60
N GLY A 288 -14.73 -20.68 -1.38
CA GLY A 288 -15.40 -19.62 -0.57
C GLY A 288 -15.18 -19.80 0.93
N TRP A 289 -14.15 -20.53 1.32
CA TRP A 289 -13.79 -20.80 2.71
C TRP A 289 -12.67 -19.85 3.19
N GLU A 290 -12.78 -19.36 4.42
CA GLU A 290 -11.74 -18.58 5.10
C GLU A 290 -11.92 -18.76 6.61
N PRO A 291 -11.04 -19.54 7.25
CA PRO A 291 -11.14 -19.81 8.69
C PRO A 291 -10.64 -18.63 9.55
N CYS A 292 -9.84 -17.72 8.98
CA CYS A 292 -9.26 -16.61 9.72
C CYS A 292 -10.32 -15.64 10.24
N THR A 293 -10.27 -15.36 11.52
CA THR A 293 -11.14 -14.39 12.19
C THR A 293 -10.41 -13.07 12.46
N ILE A 294 -11.16 -12.02 12.86
CA ILE A 294 -10.54 -10.75 13.28
C ILE A 294 -9.66 -10.96 14.53
N ALA A 295 -10.04 -11.87 15.43
CA ALA A 295 -9.24 -12.21 16.59
C ALA A 295 -7.89 -12.83 16.20
N ASP A 296 -7.87 -13.72 15.20
CA ASP A 296 -6.63 -14.31 14.66
C ASP A 296 -5.74 -13.27 14.02
N VAL A 297 -6.32 -12.35 13.23
CA VAL A 297 -5.58 -11.23 12.62
C VAL A 297 -4.89 -10.37 13.69
N LYS A 298 -5.58 -10.09 14.81
CA LYS A 298 -5.05 -9.29 15.91
C LYS A 298 -4.02 -10.04 16.76
N ALA A 299 -4.19 -11.34 16.91
CA ALA A 299 -3.25 -12.19 17.67
C ALA A 299 -1.98 -12.53 16.87
N TYR A 300 -2.00 -12.36 15.55
CA TYR A 300 -0.89 -12.74 14.69
C TYR A 300 0.38 -11.95 15.02
N GLN A 301 1.44 -12.67 15.29
CA GLN A 301 2.79 -12.13 15.45
C GLN A 301 3.70 -12.76 14.38
N PRO A 302 4.27 -11.97 13.47
CA PRO A 302 5.15 -12.51 12.44
C PRO A 302 6.42 -13.12 13.07
N GLU A 303 6.81 -14.29 12.59
CA GLU A 303 8.04 -14.96 13.03
C GLU A 303 9.29 -14.19 12.64
N HIS A 304 9.24 -13.54 11.48
CA HIS A 304 10.34 -12.73 10.95
C HIS A 304 9.88 -11.30 10.72
N ASN A 305 10.54 -10.38 11.40
CA ASN A 305 10.27 -8.97 11.26
C ASN A 305 11.33 -8.30 10.38
N SER A 306 10.89 -7.42 9.52
CA SER A 306 11.76 -6.49 8.80
C SER A 306 11.20 -5.08 8.87
N VAL A 307 12.09 -4.09 8.90
CA VAL A 307 11.74 -2.67 8.81
C VAL A 307 12.33 -2.14 7.52
N GLY A 308 11.46 -1.70 6.60
CA GLY A 308 11.87 -1.26 5.27
C GLY A 308 11.60 0.22 5.01
N ALA A 309 12.45 0.82 4.19
CA ALA A 309 12.27 2.17 3.67
C ALA A 309 12.54 2.20 2.16
N GLY A 310 11.75 2.99 1.42
CA GLY A 310 11.93 3.16 -0.01
C GLY A 310 11.68 4.58 -0.48
N GLN A 311 12.41 4.99 -1.53
CA GLN A 311 12.25 6.29 -2.15
C GLN A 311 12.40 6.19 -3.67
N VAL A 312 11.48 6.83 -4.39
CA VAL A 312 11.65 7.13 -5.81
C VAL A 312 12.06 8.59 -5.92
N LEU A 313 13.22 8.85 -6.51
CA LEU A 313 13.75 10.20 -6.70
C LEU A 313 12.92 10.96 -7.74
N HIS A 314 12.74 12.26 -7.56
CA HIS A 314 11.95 13.09 -8.47
C HIS A 314 12.61 13.23 -9.86
N CYS A 315 13.95 13.22 -9.92
CA CYS A 315 14.72 13.16 -11.16
C CYS A 315 15.85 12.11 -11.02
N PRO A 316 16.53 11.71 -12.11
CA PRO A 316 17.69 10.86 -12.03
C PRO A 316 18.84 11.55 -11.28
N TYR A 317 19.45 10.85 -10.33
CA TYR A 317 20.61 11.30 -9.56
C TYR A 317 21.87 10.55 -9.98
N ASP A 318 23.01 11.23 -9.99
CA ASP A 318 24.30 10.55 -10.04
C ASP A 318 24.55 9.71 -8.78
N ALA A 319 25.53 8.83 -8.83
CA ALA A 319 25.83 7.93 -7.71
C ALA A 319 26.20 8.68 -6.43
N GLN A 320 26.86 9.86 -6.50
CA GLN A 320 27.27 10.62 -5.33
C GLN A 320 26.06 11.28 -4.62
N LYS A 321 25.16 11.90 -5.38
CA LYS A 321 23.90 12.44 -4.84
C LYS A 321 23.01 11.32 -4.27
N ALA A 322 22.94 10.17 -4.97
CA ALA A 322 22.21 9.00 -4.49
C ALA A 322 22.80 8.46 -3.16
N LYS A 323 24.12 8.48 -3.00
CA LYS A 323 24.81 8.09 -1.75
C LYS A 323 24.41 8.97 -0.56
N ILE A 324 24.19 10.30 -0.78
CA ILE A 324 23.67 11.20 0.24
C ILE A 324 22.28 10.75 0.68
N VAL A 325 21.40 10.45 -0.28
CA VAL A 325 20.04 9.98 0.02
C VAL A 325 20.05 8.64 0.78
N VAL A 326 20.96 7.71 0.44
CA VAL A 326 21.11 6.46 1.20
C VAL A 326 21.46 6.74 2.66
N LYS A 327 22.43 7.65 2.94
CA LYS A 327 22.78 8.07 4.31
C LYS A 327 21.60 8.68 5.05
N GLU A 328 20.83 9.55 4.40
CA GLU A 328 19.61 10.14 4.97
C GLU A 328 18.57 9.08 5.32
N MET A 329 18.38 8.09 4.44
CA MET A 329 17.43 7.01 4.67
C MET A 329 17.87 6.10 5.82
N LEU A 330 19.18 5.85 5.97
CA LEU A 330 19.73 5.10 7.10
C LEU A 330 19.53 5.84 8.42
N ASP A 331 19.75 7.15 8.45
CA ASP A 331 19.48 7.96 9.64
C ASP A 331 18.02 7.83 10.11
N LEU A 332 17.07 7.85 9.18
CA LEU A 332 15.64 7.69 9.51
C LEU A 332 15.33 6.26 9.93
N LEU A 333 15.90 5.26 9.26
CA LEU A 333 15.70 3.85 9.58
C LEU A 333 16.22 3.51 10.98
N THR A 334 17.41 4.00 11.34
CA THR A 334 18.01 3.75 12.67
C THR A 334 17.23 4.47 13.78
N LEU A 335 16.71 5.68 13.52
CA LEU A 335 15.81 6.35 14.45
C LEU A 335 14.50 5.56 14.65
N ASP A 336 13.94 4.98 13.58
CA ASP A 336 12.73 4.15 13.67
C ASP A 336 12.99 2.86 14.47
N LEU A 337 14.17 2.23 14.31
CA LEU A 337 14.57 1.08 15.12
C LEU A 337 14.67 1.45 16.61
N VAL A 338 15.33 2.56 16.94
CA VAL A 338 15.46 3.03 18.34
C VAL A 338 14.09 3.38 18.94
N GLU A 339 13.21 4.06 18.19
CA GLU A 339 11.87 4.41 18.63
C GLU A 339 11.03 3.18 19.01
N LYS A 340 11.23 2.07 18.27
CA LYS A 340 10.50 0.81 18.46
C LYS A 340 11.22 -0.18 19.37
N HIS A 341 12.35 0.19 19.96
CA HIS A 341 13.22 -0.70 20.73
C HIS A 341 13.65 -1.96 19.98
N LEU A 342 13.97 -1.80 18.69
CA LEU A 342 14.36 -2.88 17.79
C LEU A 342 15.84 -2.79 17.41
N VAL A 343 16.43 -3.94 17.15
CA VAL A 343 17.80 -4.09 16.63
C VAL A 343 17.83 -5.03 15.44
N THR A 344 18.87 -4.92 14.60
CA THR A 344 19.08 -5.77 13.42
C THR A 344 20.54 -6.18 13.29
N ASP A 345 20.79 -7.30 12.66
CA ASP A 345 22.13 -7.77 12.26
C ASP A 345 22.37 -7.70 10.75
N GLN A 346 21.35 -7.23 9.97
CA GLN A 346 21.45 -7.26 8.51
C GLN A 346 20.68 -6.12 7.85
N ILE A 347 21.32 -5.42 6.90
CA ILE A 347 20.67 -4.44 6.04
C ILE A 347 20.78 -4.87 4.58
N VAL A 348 19.65 -4.95 3.90
CA VAL A 348 19.58 -5.16 2.45
C VAL A 348 19.43 -3.81 1.76
N LEU A 349 20.26 -3.55 0.74
CA LEU A 349 20.23 -2.36 -0.09
C LEU A 349 19.92 -2.72 -1.55
N THR A 350 18.97 -2.03 -2.15
CA THR A 350 18.64 -2.12 -3.57
C THR A 350 18.64 -0.72 -4.18
N VAL A 351 19.46 -0.50 -5.22
CA VAL A 351 19.57 0.75 -5.96
C VAL A 351 19.14 0.53 -7.40
N GLY A 352 18.00 1.07 -7.77
CA GLY A 352 17.41 0.98 -9.11
C GLY A 352 17.85 2.14 -9.99
N TYR A 353 18.32 1.81 -11.19
CA TYR A 353 18.78 2.80 -12.16
C TYR A 353 17.67 3.36 -13.03
N ASP A 354 17.88 4.55 -13.58
CA ASP A 354 16.91 5.20 -14.47
C ASP A 354 16.99 4.63 -15.89
N ILE A 355 15.84 4.62 -16.57
CA ILE A 355 15.72 4.20 -17.97
C ILE A 355 16.56 5.08 -18.92
N GLU A 356 16.87 6.31 -18.54
CA GLU A 356 17.69 7.21 -19.35
C GLU A 356 19.11 6.69 -19.59
N ASN A 357 19.60 5.74 -18.75
CA ASN A 357 20.87 5.06 -18.98
C ASN A 357 20.87 4.19 -20.24
N LEU A 358 19.69 3.78 -20.75
CA LEU A 358 19.53 2.98 -21.97
C LEU A 358 19.23 3.80 -23.21
N ARG A 359 19.07 5.12 -23.10
CA ARG A 359 18.82 5.98 -24.24
C ARG A 359 20.09 6.16 -25.07
N SER A 360 19.90 6.31 -26.39
CA SER A 360 20.97 6.40 -27.38
C SER A 360 22.08 7.38 -27.00
N GLY A 361 23.33 6.94 -27.11
CA GLY A 361 24.54 7.71 -26.83
C GLY A 361 25.27 7.38 -25.54
N LYS A 362 24.69 6.62 -24.59
CA LYS A 362 25.36 6.25 -23.31
C LYS A 362 26.06 4.89 -23.29
N GLY A 363 25.91 4.07 -24.35
CA GLY A 363 26.70 2.84 -24.53
C GLY A 363 26.61 1.83 -23.39
N TYR A 364 25.45 1.71 -22.70
CA TYR A 364 25.30 0.75 -21.62
C TYR A 364 25.37 -0.68 -22.16
N THR A 365 26.36 -1.46 -21.67
CA THR A 365 26.62 -2.85 -22.07
C THR A 365 26.26 -3.87 -21.00
N GLY A 366 25.73 -3.42 -19.85
CA GLY A 366 25.39 -4.29 -18.72
C GLY A 366 24.05 -5.03 -18.90
N GLU A 367 23.70 -5.79 -17.89
CA GLU A 367 22.47 -6.58 -17.86
C GLU A 367 21.22 -5.67 -17.79
N VAL A 368 20.22 -5.98 -18.62
CA VAL A 368 18.95 -5.24 -18.74
C VAL A 368 17.83 -6.14 -18.22
N THR A 369 16.96 -5.55 -17.40
CA THR A 369 15.74 -6.19 -16.89
C THR A 369 14.51 -5.46 -17.38
N VAL A 370 13.34 -6.10 -17.24
CA VAL A 370 12.04 -5.50 -17.59
C VAL A 370 11.31 -5.15 -16.29
N ASP A 371 10.90 -3.89 -16.16
CA ASP A 371 10.13 -3.45 -15.00
C ASP A 371 8.67 -3.92 -15.09
N ARG A 372 7.89 -3.70 -14.01
CA ARG A 372 6.46 -4.08 -13.96
C ARG A 372 5.58 -3.41 -15.03
N TYR A 373 6.09 -2.42 -15.73
CA TYR A 373 5.40 -1.72 -16.83
C TYR A 373 5.86 -2.18 -18.22
N GLY A 374 6.67 -3.25 -18.29
CA GLY A 374 7.20 -3.77 -19.53
C GLY A 374 8.36 -2.95 -20.11
N ARG A 375 8.94 -1.98 -19.35
CA ARG A 375 10.03 -1.14 -19.83
C ARG A 375 11.38 -1.77 -19.54
N LYS A 376 12.28 -1.76 -20.52
CA LYS A 376 13.68 -2.14 -20.31
C LYS A 376 14.37 -1.11 -19.44
N ILE A 377 15.06 -1.56 -18.40
CA ILE A 377 15.86 -0.75 -17.46
C ILE A 377 17.16 -1.49 -17.16
N PRO A 378 18.26 -0.80 -16.79
CA PRO A 378 19.46 -1.47 -16.29
C PRO A 378 19.10 -2.31 -15.06
N LYS A 379 19.73 -3.48 -14.92
CA LYS A 379 19.57 -4.31 -13.73
C LYS A 379 19.96 -3.50 -12.49
N HIS A 380 19.12 -3.52 -11.47
CA HIS A 380 19.38 -2.83 -10.21
C HIS A 380 20.61 -3.42 -9.49
N ALA A 381 21.33 -2.57 -8.78
CA ALA A 381 22.33 -3.01 -7.81
C ALA A 381 21.61 -3.52 -6.56
N HIS A 382 22.02 -4.67 -6.07
CA HIS A 382 21.43 -5.33 -4.91
C HIS A 382 22.51 -6.01 -4.09
N GLY A 383 22.43 -5.88 -2.77
CA GLY A 383 23.36 -6.53 -1.87
C GLY A 383 22.92 -6.44 -0.42
N THR A 384 23.66 -7.18 0.41
CA THR A 384 23.41 -7.32 1.84
C THR A 384 24.65 -6.90 2.61
N ALA A 385 24.47 -6.07 3.63
CA ALA A 385 25.46 -5.75 4.65
C ALA A 385 25.10 -6.53 5.92
N ASN A 386 25.94 -7.49 6.30
CA ASN A 386 25.81 -8.22 7.56
C ASN A 386 26.61 -7.47 8.63
N LEU A 387 25.98 -7.28 9.77
CA LEU A 387 26.59 -6.65 10.94
C LEU A 387 27.14 -7.77 11.85
N ARG A 388 28.17 -7.45 12.61
CA ARG A 388 28.81 -8.44 13.50
C ARG A 388 27.92 -8.79 14.71
N GLU A 389 27.00 -7.91 15.06
CA GLU A 389 26.10 -8.02 16.20
C GLU A 389 24.77 -7.31 15.93
N TYR A 390 23.73 -7.65 16.70
CA TYR A 390 22.47 -6.95 16.67
C TYR A 390 22.64 -5.52 17.18
N THR A 391 22.28 -4.54 16.39
CA THR A 391 22.46 -3.13 16.74
C THR A 391 21.41 -2.21 16.13
N ALA A 392 21.19 -1.04 16.74
CA ALA A 392 20.50 0.12 16.17
C ALA A 392 21.44 1.32 16.02
N SER A 393 22.77 1.13 16.19
CA SER A 393 23.76 2.19 16.03
C SER A 393 23.76 2.74 14.61
N ALA A 394 23.45 4.02 14.47
CA ALA A 394 23.43 4.71 13.17
C ALA A 394 24.81 4.67 12.51
N ARG A 395 25.88 4.78 13.31
CA ARG A 395 27.25 4.75 12.84
C ARG A 395 27.59 3.37 12.26
N MET A 396 27.41 2.30 13.03
CA MET A 396 27.78 0.94 12.60
C MET A 396 27.00 0.53 11.34
N ILE A 397 25.70 0.80 11.32
CA ILE A 397 24.83 0.50 10.18
C ILE A 397 25.25 1.32 8.95
N THR A 398 25.51 2.63 9.13
CA THR A 398 25.92 3.50 8.02
C THR A 398 27.25 3.09 7.44
N ASP A 399 28.26 2.80 8.27
CA ASP A 399 29.58 2.39 7.81
C ASP A 399 29.50 1.11 6.97
N ALA A 400 28.81 0.07 7.45
CA ALA A 400 28.61 -1.18 6.74
C ALA A 400 27.84 -1.02 5.41
N VAL A 401 26.80 -0.19 5.39
CA VAL A 401 26.00 0.04 4.17
C VAL A 401 26.73 0.93 3.17
N MET A 402 27.58 1.86 3.63
CA MET A 402 28.40 2.67 2.73
C MET A 402 29.48 1.84 2.04
N GLU A 403 30.11 0.91 2.75
CA GLU A 403 31.03 -0.08 2.15
C GLU A 403 30.30 -0.93 1.11
N LEU A 404 29.11 -1.44 1.44
CA LEU A 404 28.27 -2.17 0.50
C LEU A 404 27.92 -1.32 -0.73
N TYR A 405 27.49 -0.06 -0.52
CA TYR A 405 27.13 0.86 -1.60
C TYR A 405 28.28 1.03 -2.60
N ASP A 406 29.48 1.33 -2.10
CA ASP A 406 30.66 1.54 -2.95
C ASP A 406 31.06 0.27 -3.74
N ARG A 407 30.76 -0.91 -3.19
CA ARG A 407 31.04 -2.20 -3.85
C ARG A 407 30.03 -2.54 -4.94
N ILE A 408 28.71 -2.25 -4.76
CA ILE A 408 27.67 -2.75 -5.66
C ILE A 408 27.18 -1.72 -6.66
N VAL A 409 27.26 -0.42 -6.36
CA VAL A 409 26.67 0.61 -7.21
C VAL A 409 27.61 1.02 -8.32
N ASN A 410 27.11 1.00 -9.56
CA ASN A 410 27.86 1.49 -10.71
C ASN A 410 27.89 3.03 -10.69
N PRO A 411 29.09 3.67 -10.56
CA PRO A 411 29.19 5.12 -10.42
C PRO A 411 28.82 5.90 -11.69
N HIS A 412 28.75 5.24 -12.84
CA HIS A 412 28.45 5.87 -14.13
C HIS A 412 26.96 5.86 -14.49
N LEU A 413 26.12 5.21 -13.67
CA LEU A 413 24.70 5.09 -13.95
C LEU A 413 23.87 6.06 -13.08
N MET A 414 22.88 6.66 -13.72
CA MET A 414 21.92 7.50 -13.03
C MET A 414 20.93 6.64 -12.22
N VAL A 415 20.75 6.99 -10.95
CA VAL A 415 19.90 6.30 -9.98
C VAL A 415 18.49 6.92 -10.00
N ARG A 416 17.46 6.08 -9.90
CA ARG A 416 16.05 6.52 -9.85
C ARG A 416 15.32 6.07 -8.58
N ARG A 417 15.71 4.96 -8.00
CA ARG A 417 15.04 4.37 -6.84
C ARG A 417 16.06 3.81 -5.86
N ILE A 418 15.77 4.00 -4.59
CA ILE A 418 16.52 3.41 -3.49
C ILE A 418 15.54 2.69 -2.58
N SER A 419 15.87 1.47 -2.18
CA SER A 419 15.10 0.70 -1.19
C SER A 419 16.09 0.04 -0.25
N MET A 420 15.77 0.02 1.04
CA MET A 420 16.53 -0.68 2.06
C MET A 420 15.60 -1.38 3.04
N ALA A 421 16.07 -2.45 3.63
CA ALA A 421 15.36 -3.17 4.67
C ALA A 421 16.35 -3.64 5.73
N ALA A 422 16.05 -3.36 6.99
CA ALA A 422 16.61 -4.04 8.14
C ALA A 422 15.90 -5.39 8.27
N ASN A 423 16.63 -6.48 8.13
CA ASN A 423 16.11 -7.84 8.29
C ASN A 423 16.48 -8.40 9.66
N HIS A 424 15.94 -9.57 9.99
CA HIS A 424 16.15 -10.26 11.27
C HIS A 424 15.93 -9.34 12.48
N VAL A 425 14.95 -8.45 12.36
CA VAL A 425 14.68 -7.46 13.40
C VAL A 425 14.17 -8.15 14.66
N LEU A 426 14.79 -7.85 15.79
CA LEU A 426 14.43 -8.38 17.11
C LEU A 426 14.18 -7.23 18.09
N ASP A 427 13.37 -7.50 19.09
CA ASP A 427 13.32 -6.67 20.30
C ASP A 427 14.71 -6.65 20.96
N GLU A 428 15.15 -5.49 21.42
CA GLU A 428 16.47 -5.28 22.01
C GLU A 428 16.74 -6.20 23.20
N LYS A 429 15.74 -6.46 24.04
CA LYS A 429 15.86 -7.37 25.18
C LYS A 429 16.07 -8.82 24.74
N LYS A 430 15.30 -9.27 23.73
CA LYS A 430 15.45 -10.61 23.16
C LYS A 430 16.80 -10.81 22.44
N ALA A 431 17.36 -9.75 21.90
CA ALA A 431 18.67 -9.79 21.25
C ALA A 431 19.81 -9.93 22.28
N ALA A 432 19.68 -9.30 23.47
CA ALA A 432 20.63 -9.44 24.57
C ALA A 432 20.75 -10.91 25.03
N ASP A 433 19.60 -11.57 25.19
CA ASP A 433 19.56 -13.00 25.59
C ASP A 433 20.24 -13.94 24.56
N LYS A 434 20.16 -13.61 23.27
CA LYS A 434 20.85 -14.38 22.22
C LYS A 434 22.36 -14.18 22.19
N THR A 435 22.86 -13.08 22.71
CA THR A 435 24.30 -12.74 22.68
C THR A 435 25.09 -13.52 23.76
N GLU A 436 24.42 -14.02 24.80
CA GLU A 436 25.06 -14.81 25.85
C GLU A 436 25.55 -16.20 25.39
N PHE A 437 25.07 -16.71 24.25
CA PHE A 437 25.44 -18.02 23.69
C PHE A 437 26.46 -17.96 22.54
N ARG A 438 27.28 -16.91 22.46
CA ARG A 438 28.37 -16.89 21.46
C ARG A 438 29.49 -17.82 21.90
N GLN A 439 29.81 -18.83 21.08
CA GLN A 439 31.01 -19.62 21.21
C GLN A 439 32.24 -18.68 21.13
N LEU A 440 32.96 -18.57 22.24
CA LEU A 440 34.21 -17.83 22.28
C LEU A 440 35.21 -18.52 21.37
N ASP A 441 35.73 -17.81 20.36
CA ASP A 441 36.83 -18.30 19.55
C ASP A 441 38.06 -18.39 20.43
N LEU A 442 38.72 -19.55 20.42
CA LEU A 442 39.89 -19.85 21.28
C LEU A 442 41.09 -18.91 21.03
N PHE A 443 41.04 -18.13 19.98
CA PHE A 443 42.10 -17.20 19.54
C PHE A 443 41.73 -15.73 19.71
N THR A 444 40.62 -15.41 20.34
CA THR A 444 40.27 -14.01 20.63
C THR A 444 41.13 -13.53 21.80
N ASP A 445 42.09 -12.68 21.52
CA ASP A 445 43.05 -12.12 22.45
C ASP A 445 42.38 -11.52 23.69
N PHE A 446 42.81 -11.88 24.87
CA PHE A 446 42.40 -11.35 26.17
C PHE A 446 42.71 -9.85 26.35
N THR A 447 43.36 -9.21 25.39
CA THR A 447 43.66 -7.75 25.39
C THR A 447 42.50 -6.88 24.95
N GLY A 448 41.42 -7.43 24.35
CA GLY A 448 40.26 -6.67 23.82
C GLY A 448 39.25 -6.17 24.86
N GLY A 449 39.39 -6.45 26.15
CA GLY A 449 38.41 -6.06 27.17
C GLY A 449 38.23 -4.56 27.34
N ASN A 450 39.27 -3.75 27.14
CA ASN A 450 39.20 -2.28 27.22
C ASN A 450 38.64 -1.67 25.93
N GLU A 451 38.91 -2.22 24.77
CA GLU A 451 38.38 -1.74 23.50
C GLU A 451 36.88 -2.05 23.37
N LYS A 452 36.44 -3.22 23.84
CA LYS A 452 35.04 -3.58 23.87
C LYS A 452 34.23 -2.67 24.81
N LYS A 453 34.73 -2.41 26.03
CA LYS A 453 34.10 -1.45 26.96
C LYS A 453 33.96 -0.05 26.34
N GLN A 454 35.01 0.44 25.70
CA GLN A 454 34.95 1.75 25.02
C GLN A 454 33.99 1.77 23.84
N GLN A 455 33.84 0.64 23.15
CA GLN A 455 32.87 0.51 22.06
C GLN A 455 31.43 0.51 22.60
N ASP A 456 31.17 -0.26 23.67
CA ASP A 456 29.86 -0.33 24.33
C ASP A 456 29.46 1.04 24.89
N GLU A 457 30.37 1.76 25.53
CA GLU A 457 30.13 3.15 26.02
C GLU A 457 29.81 4.11 24.87
N LYS A 458 30.46 3.97 23.71
CA LYS A 458 30.16 4.79 22.51
C LYS A 458 28.77 4.50 21.96
N VAL A 459 28.38 3.22 21.89
CA VAL A 459 27.06 2.79 21.42
C VAL A 459 25.96 3.30 22.38
N GLU A 460 26.17 3.18 23.69
CA GLU A 460 25.23 3.67 24.68
C GLU A 460 25.06 5.21 24.63
N ARG A 461 26.16 5.94 24.43
CA ARG A 461 26.12 7.40 24.25
C ARG A 461 25.39 7.79 22.97
N GLU A 462 25.61 7.05 21.88
CA GLU A 462 24.93 7.27 20.61
C GLU A 462 23.44 7.03 20.76
N LYS A 463 23.02 5.96 21.45
CA LYS A 463 21.61 5.64 21.72
C LYS A 463 20.92 6.79 22.48
N LYS A 464 21.52 7.28 23.55
CA LYS A 464 20.98 8.44 24.31
C LYS A 464 20.83 9.67 23.43
N MET A 465 21.76 9.90 22.52
CA MET A 465 21.67 11.00 21.57
C MET A 465 20.53 10.80 20.57
N GLN A 466 20.33 9.58 20.05
CA GLN A 466 19.23 9.25 19.16
C GLN A 466 17.86 9.41 19.85
N GLU A 467 17.74 8.99 21.12
CA GLU A 467 16.53 9.19 21.94
C GLU A 467 16.23 10.67 22.17
N ALA A 468 17.26 11.48 22.45
CA ALA A 468 17.11 12.94 22.58
C ALA A 468 16.65 13.59 21.26
N VAL A 469 17.21 13.17 20.12
CA VAL A 469 16.79 13.62 18.79
C VAL A 469 15.33 13.24 18.53
N LEU A 470 14.92 12.02 18.87
CA LEU A 470 13.53 11.57 18.74
C LEU A 470 12.58 12.41 19.58
N SER A 471 12.93 12.69 20.84
CA SER A 471 12.14 13.54 21.73
C SER A 471 11.95 14.94 21.18
N ILE A 472 13.01 15.56 20.63
CA ILE A 472 12.93 16.86 19.97
C ILE A 472 12.04 16.82 18.74
N LYS A 473 12.22 15.80 17.88
CA LYS A 473 11.42 15.64 16.66
C LYS A 473 9.93 15.38 16.97
N LYS A 474 9.61 14.63 18.02
CA LYS A 474 8.22 14.41 18.48
C LYS A 474 7.57 15.69 18.99
N LYS A 475 8.31 16.52 19.74
CA LYS A 475 7.79 17.73 20.36
C LYS A 475 7.68 18.92 19.41
N TYR A 476 8.65 19.07 18.51
CA TYR A 476 8.80 20.28 17.70
C TYR A 476 8.69 20.01 16.18
N GLY A 477 8.41 18.76 15.78
CA GLY A 477 8.28 18.35 14.39
C GLY A 477 9.56 17.74 13.80
N LYS A 478 9.38 16.96 12.73
CA LYS A 478 10.45 16.15 12.12
C LYS A 478 11.66 16.97 11.62
N ASN A 479 11.44 18.24 11.26
CA ASN A 479 12.49 19.16 10.78
C ASN A 479 13.11 20.04 11.88
N ALA A 480 12.72 19.84 13.14
CA ALA A 480 13.26 20.65 14.26
C ALA A 480 14.77 20.46 14.49
N ILE A 481 15.28 19.29 14.16
CA ILE A 481 16.73 19.00 14.20
C ILE A 481 17.12 18.24 12.94
N LEU A 482 18.11 18.75 12.22
CA LEU A 482 18.64 18.20 10.98
C LEU A 482 20.18 18.10 11.08
N LYS A 483 20.77 17.11 10.40
CA LYS A 483 22.22 16.97 10.26
C LYS A 483 22.73 17.86 9.12
N GLY A 484 24.00 18.27 9.14
CA GLY A 484 24.61 19.02 8.04
C GLY A 484 24.48 18.34 6.66
N LEU A 485 24.43 17.00 6.64
CA LEU A 485 24.17 16.21 5.44
C LEU A 485 22.84 16.58 4.76
N ASN A 486 21.81 16.93 5.53
CA ASN A 486 20.48 17.24 5.03
C ASN A 486 20.38 18.58 4.28
N PHE A 487 21.47 19.35 4.25
CA PHE A 487 21.59 20.63 3.53
C PHE A 487 22.49 20.52 2.29
N GLN A 488 23.05 19.34 2.02
CA GLN A 488 23.85 19.12 0.82
C GLN A 488 22.98 19.05 -0.43
N GLU A 489 23.59 19.36 -1.58
CA GLU A 489 22.91 19.24 -2.87
C GLU A 489 22.49 17.78 -3.11
N GLY A 490 21.22 17.55 -3.39
CA GLY A 490 20.65 16.21 -3.56
C GLY A 490 20.01 15.63 -2.29
N ALA A 491 20.16 16.26 -1.12
CA ALA A 491 19.47 15.84 0.09
C ALA A 491 17.95 15.96 -0.04
N THR A 492 17.22 15.00 0.53
CA THR A 492 15.76 14.88 0.37
C THR A 492 15.00 14.87 1.69
N THR A 493 15.68 14.68 2.82
CA THR A 493 15.04 14.45 4.14
C THR A 493 14.12 15.60 4.54
N LYS A 494 14.51 16.86 4.35
CA LYS A 494 13.69 18.02 4.72
C LYS A 494 12.32 17.98 4.03
N ALA A 495 12.29 17.77 2.71
CA ALA A 495 11.06 17.68 1.95
C ALA A 495 10.27 16.40 2.28
N ARG A 496 10.96 15.29 2.57
CA ARG A 496 10.31 14.02 2.96
C ARG A 496 9.65 14.09 4.33
N ASN A 497 10.22 14.81 5.27
CA ASN A 497 9.63 15.00 6.60
C ASN A 497 8.28 15.74 6.56
N GLU A 498 8.02 16.49 5.48
CA GLU A 498 6.75 17.15 5.19
C GLU A 498 5.75 16.24 4.44
N GLN A 499 6.07 14.95 4.35
CA GLN A 499 5.25 13.97 3.65
C GLN A 499 4.76 12.87 4.59
N ILE A 500 3.59 12.33 4.27
CA ILE A 500 3.03 11.11 4.86
C ILE A 500 2.82 10.12 3.71
N GLY A 501 3.40 8.91 3.82
CA GLY A 501 3.30 7.90 2.75
C GLY A 501 3.87 8.34 1.40
N GLY A 502 4.80 9.34 1.39
CA GLY A 502 5.39 9.89 0.17
C GLY A 502 4.55 10.95 -0.54
N HIS A 503 3.49 11.45 0.08
CA HIS A 503 2.63 12.54 -0.41
C HIS A 503 2.63 13.71 0.58
N LYS A 504 2.26 14.92 0.13
CA LYS A 504 2.17 16.10 1.01
C LYS A 504 1.24 15.80 2.21
N ALA A 505 1.67 16.23 3.41
CA ALA A 505 0.98 15.99 4.67
C ALA A 505 -0.32 16.79 4.80
#